data_c66d81ccbe5fa71e4d6d746d28443f22
#
_entry.id   c66d81ccbe5fa71e4d6d746d28443f22
#
_cell.length_a   1.000
_cell.length_b   1.000
_cell.length_c   1.000
_cell.angle_alpha   90.00
_cell.angle_beta   90.00
_cell.angle_gamma   90.00
#
_symmetry.space_group_name_H-M   'P 1'
#
loop_
_entity.id
_entity.type
_entity.pdbx_description
1 polymer ?
#
loop_
_entity_poly.entity_id
_entity_poly.type
_entity_poly.pdbx_seq_one_letter_code
_entity_poly.pdbx_strand_id
1 'polypeptide(L)'
;MQAEELKRLVRDIKVLKAETQTVELKAAEYGCPTRLFDTLSSFSNQDEGGILIFGVDEKDNYEIKGVYDAQDLQKKVTEQCKQMEPVVRALFTMCDLDGKIIVSAEIPGADISERPVFYKGVGRIKGSYVRVGEADELMSEYEIYSYEAFRKRIRDDIRTVDNIRLQLFDENRVEDYLSAVKAERRNLAENVSDEEILELMGIKINHVPTLAGIMSFSKYPQAYFPQLCITAVSLPGTEQGTVGDDGARFIDNKRITGAIPDMLEEAVEFVRKNSRTKTIIDDNGRRTDKPEYPVKAVREAILNALVHRDYSVHTENVPIRIEMYRDRMEIVNSGGLYGKLTIDALGKVRPETRNAVLANILELLKITENRYSGIPTMRSEFLNAGLPAPIFSVRHGEFKVTMKNGYYPENVSISEAIIEFCSVPRTRAELIAFTGKSRTYTMGQLVQPLVDHGALRLTLPEKPKSLKQKYVKV
;
A
#
# COMPACT_ATOMS: atom_id res chain seq x y z
N MET A 1 -5.69 -28.33 5.57
CA MET A 1 -7.20 -28.41 5.65
C MET A 1 -7.60 -29.81 6.08
N GLN A 2 -8.73 -29.97 6.80
CA GLN A 2 -9.29 -31.29 7.14
C GLN A 2 -10.38 -31.69 6.10
N ALA A 3 -10.69 -33.01 6.00
CA ALA A 3 -11.68 -33.49 5.02
C ALA A 3 -13.07 -32.82 5.16
N GLU A 4 -13.52 -32.55 6.38
CA GLU A 4 -14.81 -31.89 6.62
C GLU A 4 -14.80 -30.41 6.23
N GLU A 5 -13.65 -29.73 6.39
CA GLU A 5 -13.47 -28.35 5.90
C GLU A 5 -13.53 -28.29 4.38
N LEU A 6 -12.89 -29.26 3.70
CA LEU A 6 -12.95 -29.36 2.23
C LEU A 6 -14.40 -29.59 1.76
N LYS A 7 -15.16 -30.49 2.40
CA LYS A 7 -16.56 -30.69 2.07
C LYS A 7 -17.40 -29.44 2.20
N ARG A 8 -17.17 -28.69 3.30
CA ARG A 8 -17.86 -27.42 3.54
C ARG A 8 -17.52 -26.40 2.47
N LEU A 9 -16.22 -26.21 2.18
CA LEU A 9 -15.75 -25.27 1.16
C LEU A 9 -16.36 -25.57 -0.22
N VAL A 10 -16.38 -26.84 -0.65
CA VAL A 10 -16.99 -27.24 -1.93
C VAL A 10 -18.49 -26.94 -1.96
N ARG A 11 -19.19 -27.16 -0.86
CA ARG A 11 -20.63 -26.84 -0.77
C ARG A 11 -20.88 -25.34 -0.84
N ASP A 12 -20.08 -24.56 -0.14
CA ASP A 12 -20.18 -23.09 -0.12
C ASP A 12 -19.93 -22.52 -1.53
N ILE A 13 -18.91 -23.00 -2.24
CA ILE A 13 -18.62 -22.62 -3.64
C ILE A 13 -19.79 -22.97 -4.56
N LYS A 14 -20.37 -24.17 -4.42
CA LYS A 14 -21.52 -24.60 -5.23
C LYS A 14 -22.74 -23.71 -5.01
N VAL A 15 -22.95 -23.20 -3.80
CA VAL A 15 -24.05 -22.28 -3.46
C VAL A 15 -23.78 -20.88 -4.00
N LEU A 16 -22.56 -20.37 -3.82
CA LEU A 16 -22.16 -19.03 -4.24
C LEU A 16 -21.96 -18.92 -5.75
N LYS A 17 -21.63 -20.03 -6.41
CA LYS A 17 -21.27 -20.10 -7.85
C LYS A 17 -20.16 -19.10 -8.21
N ALA A 18 -19.15 -19.02 -7.36
CA ALA A 18 -18.00 -18.16 -7.55
C ALA A 18 -16.77 -18.81 -6.93
N GLU A 19 -15.64 -18.67 -7.62
CA GLU A 19 -14.31 -18.88 -7.05
C GLU A 19 -13.95 -17.69 -6.17
N THR A 20 -12.94 -17.85 -5.34
CA THR A 20 -12.34 -16.74 -4.59
C THR A 20 -10.93 -16.53 -5.07
N GLN A 21 -10.32 -15.40 -4.72
CA GLN A 21 -8.94 -15.10 -5.09
C GLN A 21 -7.95 -16.20 -4.64
N THR A 22 -8.30 -17.00 -3.65
CA THR A 22 -7.47 -18.06 -3.08
C THR A 22 -7.91 -19.47 -3.44
N VAL A 23 -8.89 -19.64 -4.31
CA VAL A 23 -9.43 -20.95 -4.71
C VAL A 23 -9.51 -21.04 -6.22
N GLU A 24 -9.11 -22.17 -6.77
CA GLU A 24 -9.20 -22.52 -8.19
C GLU A 24 -9.77 -23.92 -8.35
N LEU A 25 -10.76 -24.10 -9.22
CA LEU A 25 -11.43 -25.37 -9.48
C LEU A 25 -10.90 -26.03 -10.75
N LYS A 26 -10.79 -27.36 -10.71
CA LYS A 26 -10.40 -28.18 -11.87
C LYS A 26 -11.27 -29.44 -11.90
N ALA A 27 -11.91 -29.71 -13.00
CA ALA A 27 -12.78 -30.89 -13.16
C ALA A 27 -12.05 -32.21 -12.86
N ALA A 28 -10.90 -32.45 -13.49
CA ALA A 28 -10.02 -33.62 -13.29
C ALA A 28 -10.72 -35.01 -13.34
N GLU A 29 -11.89 -35.10 -14.00
CA GLU A 29 -12.64 -36.34 -14.15
C GLU A 29 -11.90 -37.36 -15.04
N TYR A 30 -11.22 -36.89 -16.10
CA TYR A 30 -10.57 -37.73 -17.10
C TYR A 30 -9.04 -37.75 -17.00
N GLY A 31 -8.46 -36.95 -16.14
CA GLY A 31 -7.01 -36.85 -15.96
C GLY A 31 -6.56 -35.64 -15.20
N CYS A 32 -5.30 -35.65 -14.81
CA CYS A 32 -4.68 -34.46 -14.21
C CYS A 32 -4.53 -33.36 -15.26
N PRO A 33 -4.89 -32.09 -14.94
CA PRO A 33 -4.61 -30.97 -15.82
C PRO A 33 -3.12 -30.91 -16.21
N THR A 34 -2.84 -30.74 -17.48
CA THR A 34 -1.46 -30.78 -18.01
C THR A 34 -0.66 -29.54 -17.66
N ARG A 35 -1.33 -28.43 -17.33
CA ARG A 35 -0.73 -27.15 -17.04
C ARG A 35 -1.35 -26.52 -15.79
N LEU A 36 -0.65 -26.64 -14.68
CA LEU A 36 -0.98 -25.97 -13.42
C LEU A 36 0.05 -24.89 -13.05
N PHE A 37 1.07 -24.69 -13.89
CA PHE A 37 2.23 -23.86 -13.57
C PHE A 37 1.85 -22.40 -13.29
N ASP A 38 0.87 -21.86 -14.02
CA ASP A 38 0.42 -20.48 -13.88
C ASP A 38 -0.20 -20.29 -12.48
N THR A 39 -1.13 -21.18 -12.10
CA THR A 39 -1.78 -21.15 -10.77
C THR A 39 -0.82 -21.53 -9.64
N LEU A 40 0.09 -22.49 -9.85
CA LEU A 40 1.12 -22.80 -8.85
C LEU A 40 2.03 -21.59 -8.60
N SER A 41 2.39 -20.86 -9.64
CA SER A 41 3.18 -19.63 -9.53
C SER A 41 2.38 -18.53 -8.82
N SER A 42 1.17 -18.22 -9.29
CA SER A 42 0.37 -17.13 -8.76
C SER A 42 0.02 -17.31 -7.29
N PHE A 43 -0.40 -18.53 -6.89
CA PHE A 43 -0.69 -18.84 -5.49
C PHE A 43 0.55 -18.79 -4.60
N SER A 44 1.69 -19.29 -5.08
CA SER A 44 2.95 -19.20 -4.32
C SER A 44 3.46 -17.76 -4.17
N ASN A 45 3.09 -16.87 -5.08
CA ASN A 45 3.53 -15.48 -5.06
C ASN A 45 2.61 -14.52 -4.28
N GLN A 46 1.54 -15.02 -3.68
CA GLN A 46 0.72 -14.26 -2.73
C GLN A 46 0.94 -14.75 -1.29
N ASP A 47 0.58 -13.91 -0.30
CA ASP A 47 0.92 -14.19 1.10
C ASP A 47 0.13 -15.35 1.68
N GLU A 48 -1.15 -15.46 1.33
CA GLU A 48 -2.06 -16.48 1.85
C GLU A 48 -1.92 -17.83 1.14
N GLY A 49 -1.18 -17.86 0.02
CA GLY A 49 -1.18 -19.05 -0.84
C GLY A 49 -2.53 -19.26 -1.52
N GLY A 50 -2.86 -20.51 -1.86
CA GLY A 50 -4.14 -20.83 -2.46
C GLY A 50 -4.46 -22.32 -2.44
N ILE A 51 -5.67 -22.67 -2.87
CA ILE A 51 -6.19 -24.02 -2.85
C ILE A 51 -6.67 -24.40 -4.25
N LEU A 52 -6.05 -25.41 -4.84
CA LEU A 52 -6.57 -26.09 -6.02
C LEU A 52 -7.55 -27.18 -5.56
N ILE A 53 -8.76 -27.16 -6.08
CA ILE A 53 -9.79 -28.20 -5.81
C ILE A 53 -10.05 -28.97 -7.10
N PHE A 54 -9.83 -30.26 -7.07
CA PHE A 54 -10.02 -31.17 -8.19
C PHE A 54 -11.27 -32.02 -8.00
N GLY A 55 -12.05 -32.19 -9.08
CA GLY A 55 -13.29 -32.96 -9.10
C GLY A 55 -14.54 -32.08 -9.07
N VAL A 56 -14.43 -30.79 -9.26
CA VAL A 56 -15.54 -29.83 -9.44
C VAL A 56 -15.37 -29.13 -10.79
N ASP A 57 -16.45 -29.12 -11.60
CA ASP A 57 -16.44 -28.50 -12.92
C ASP A 57 -17.17 -27.15 -12.89
N GLU A 58 -16.40 -26.07 -12.93
CA GLU A 58 -16.92 -24.71 -12.99
C GLU A 58 -17.81 -24.50 -14.23
N LYS A 59 -17.36 -25.03 -15.39
CA LYS A 59 -18.05 -24.86 -16.67
C LYS A 59 -19.39 -25.55 -16.72
N ASP A 60 -19.57 -26.60 -15.90
CA ASP A 60 -20.84 -27.33 -15.75
C ASP A 60 -21.54 -26.92 -14.45
N ASN A 61 -21.70 -25.58 -14.25
CA ASN A 61 -22.46 -25.01 -13.14
C ASN A 61 -21.98 -25.51 -11.75
N TYR A 62 -20.68 -25.66 -11.57
CA TYR A 62 -20.05 -26.15 -10.34
C TYR A 62 -20.47 -27.58 -9.95
N GLU A 63 -20.69 -28.42 -10.96
CA GLU A 63 -21.06 -29.79 -10.71
C GLU A 63 -19.90 -30.62 -10.15
N ILE A 64 -20.20 -31.45 -9.15
CA ILE A 64 -19.24 -32.36 -8.56
C ILE A 64 -19.09 -33.56 -9.49
N LYS A 65 -17.98 -33.69 -10.18
CA LYS A 65 -17.65 -34.80 -11.10
C LYS A 65 -16.88 -35.91 -10.40
N GLY A 66 -16.06 -35.53 -9.41
CA GLY A 66 -15.02 -36.38 -8.80
C GLY A 66 -13.76 -36.47 -9.65
N VAL A 67 -12.68 -36.99 -9.07
CA VAL A 67 -11.44 -37.21 -9.77
C VAL A 67 -11.31 -38.62 -10.31
N TYR A 68 -10.59 -38.77 -11.43
CA TYR A 68 -10.37 -40.08 -12.08
C TYR A 68 -9.62 -41.10 -11.21
N ASP A 69 -8.56 -40.66 -10.54
CA ASP A 69 -7.72 -41.42 -9.61
C ASP A 69 -6.99 -40.45 -8.67
N ALA A 70 -7.29 -40.53 -7.39
CA ALA A 70 -6.76 -39.59 -6.41
C ALA A 70 -5.26 -39.74 -6.17
N GLN A 71 -4.69 -40.96 -6.29
CA GLN A 71 -3.26 -41.19 -6.07
C GLN A 71 -2.43 -40.75 -7.28
N ASP A 72 -2.86 -41.09 -8.49
CA ASP A 72 -2.20 -40.65 -9.72
C ASP A 72 -2.28 -39.11 -9.87
N LEU A 73 -3.42 -38.52 -9.53
CA LEU A 73 -3.58 -37.06 -9.52
C LEU A 73 -2.55 -36.38 -8.60
N GLN A 74 -2.46 -36.82 -7.33
CA GLN A 74 -1.49 -36.27 -6.37
C GLN A 74 -0.05 -36.41 -6.86
N LYS A 75 0.29 -37.58 -7.45
CA LYS A 75 1.62 -37.82 -8.03
C LYS A 75 1.92 -36.82 -9.14
N LYS A 76 1.00 -36.63 -10.11
CA LYS A 76 1.19 -35.73 -11.25
C LYS A 76 1.23 -34.27 -10.84
N VAL A 77 0.38 -33.83 -9.88
CA VAL A 77 0.46 -32.49 -9.32
C VAL A 77 1.81 -32.27 -8.63
N THR A 78 2.28 -33.24 -7.85
CA THR A 78 3.60 -33.16 -7.21
C THR A 78 4.74 -33.07 -8.23
N GLU A 79 4.62 -33.78 -9.37
CA GLU A 79 5.61 -33.69 -10.45
C GLU A 79 5.63 -32.29 -11.10
N GLN A 80 4.48 -31.65 -11.27
CA GLN A 80 4.40 -30.26 -11.72
C GLN A 80 4.97 -29.30 -10.67
N CYS A 81 4.69 -29.49 -9.39
CA CYS A 81 5.26 -28.70 -8.31
C CYS A 81 6.80 -28.74 -8.27
N LYS A 82 7.41 -29.87 -8.60
CA LYS A 82 8.89 -30.01 -8.69
C LYS A 82 9.50 -29.23 -9.86
N GLN A 83 8.71 -28.87 -10.86
CA GLN A 83 9.15 -28.06 -11.99
C GLN A 83 9.12 -26.55 -11.70
N MET A 84 8.59 -26.17 -10.54
CA MET A 84 8.64 -24.79 -10.08
C MET A 84 10.00 -24.46 -9.44
N GLU A 85 10.37 -23.19 -9.43
CA GLU A 85 11.57 -22.69 -8.76
C GLU A 85 11.24 -21.40 -7.98
N PRO A 86 11.42 -21.40 -6.66
CA PRO A 86 11.65 -22.57 -5.76
C PRO A 86 10.59 -23.66 -5.91
N VAL A 87 10.96 -24.87 -5.50
CA VAL A 87 10.06 -26.04 -5.57
C VAL A 87 8.83 -25.80 -4.67
N VAL A 88 7.65 -25.92 -5.23
CA VAL A 88 6.40 -25.83 -4.49
C VAL A 88 6.11 -27.15 -3.78
N ARG A 89 5.58 -27.08 -2.55
CA ARG A 89 5.23 -28.26 -1.74
C ARG A 89 3.75 -28.20 -1.38
N ALA A 90 2.92 -28.76 -2.24
CA ALA A 90 1.48 -28.82 -2.03
C ALA A 90 1.12 -29.78 -0.89
N LEU A 91 0.12 -29.42 -0.09
CA LEU A 91 -0.47 -30.28 0.94
C LEU A 91 -1.83 -30.80 0.43
N PHE A 92 -2.00 -32.11 0.42
CA PHE A 92 -3.20 -32.73 -0.14
C PHE A 92 -4.19 -33.14 0.93
N THR A 93 -5.48 -32.91 0.65
CA THR A 93 -6.60 -33.43 1.42
C THR A 93 -7.58 -34.07 0.47
N MET A 94 -8.18 -35.20 0.88
CA MET A 94 -9.20 -35.91 0.13
C MET A 94 -10.49 -36.02 0.94
N CYS A 95 -11.62 -35.96 0.28
CA CYS A 95 -12.90 -36.29 0.88
C CYS A 95 -13.80 -36.99 -0.11
N ASP A 96 -14.73 -37.80 0.42
CA ASP A 96 -15.89 -38.33 -0.33
C ASP A 96 -17.06 -37.36 -0.15
N LEU A 97 -17.61 -36.90 -1.25
CA LEU A 97 -18.80 -36.06 -1.30
C LEU A 97 -19.79 -36.67 -2.28
N ASP A 98 -20.90 -37.20 -1.74
CA ASP A 98 -21.95 -37.84 -2.50
C ASP A 98 -21.47 -39.05 -3.38
N GLY A 99 -20.52 -39.83 -2.86
CA GLY A 99 -19.92 -40.97 -3.56
C GLY A 99 -18.85 -40.59 -4.60
N LYS A 100 -18.42 -39.35 -4.65
CA LYS A 100 -17.38 -38.84 -5.55
C LYS A 100 -16.18 -38.36 -4.76
N ILE A 101 -15.00 -38.75 -5.18
CA ILE A 101 -13.76 -38.32 -4.51
C ILE A 101 -13.35 -36.94 -5.00
N ILE A 102 -13.18 -36.02 -4.07
CA ILE A 102 -12.63 -34.66 -4.28
C ILE A 102 -11.25 -34.60 -3.66
N VAL A 103 -10.33 -33.97 -4.35
CA VAL A 103 -8.96 -33.75 -3.86
C VAL A 103 -8.67 -32.26 -3.84
N SER A 104 -8.13 -31.76 -2.75
CA SER A 104 -7.53 -30.43 -2.72
C SER A 104 -6.01 -30.49 -2.64
N ALA A 105 -5.36 -29.51 -3.25
CA ALA A 105 -3.95 -29.24 -3.08
C ALA A 105 -3.80 -27.81 -2.55
N GLU A 106 -3.40 -27.68 -1.29
CA GLU A 106 -3.07 -26.38 -0.68
C GLU A 106 -1.66 -25.98 -1.11
N ILE A 107 -1.54 -24.85 -1.77
CA ILE A 107 -0.30 -24.26 -2.25
C ILE A 107 0.09 -23.17 -1.26
N PRO A 108 1.16 -23.34 -0.47
CA PRO A 108 1.58 -22.31 0.48
C PRO A 108 2.13 -21.09 -0.24
N GLY A 109 1.86 -19.89 0.29
CA GLY A 109 2.57 -18.70 -0.12
C GLY A 109 4.06 -18.81 0.23
N ALA A 110 4.91 -18.53 -0.72
CA ALA A 110 6.34 -18.50 -0.49
C ALA A 110 6.74 -17.27 0.35
N ASP A 111 7.81 -17.38 1.15
CA ASP A 111 8.38 -16.20 1.79
C ASP A 111 8.83 -15.20 0.71
N ILE A 112 8.69 -13.92 0.98
CA ILE A 112 9.04 -12.86 0.02
C ILE A 112 10.50 -12.94 -0.45
N SER A 113 11.39 -13.46 0.39
CA SER A 113 12.80 -13.68 0.04
C SER A 113 13.01 -14.81 -0.98
N GLU A 114 11.99 -15.64 -1.21
CA GLU A 114 12.00 -16.73 -2.19
C GLU A 114 11.24 -16.40 -3.47
N ARG A 115 10.43 -15.29 -3.46
CA ARG A 115 9.68 -14.85 -4.65
C ARG A 115 10.60 -14.19 -5.68
N PRO A 116 10.24 -14.21 -6.97
CA PRO A 116 9.06 -14.88 -7.50
C PRO A 116 9.29 -16.39 -7.64
N VAL A 117 8.25 -17.17 -7.34
CA VAL A 117 8.15 -18.58 -7.69
C VAL A 117 7.72 -18.68 -9.14
N PHE A 118 8.44 -19.44 -9.96
CA PHE A 118 8.18 -19.49 -11.40
C PHE A 118 8.34 -20.90 -11.99
N TYR A 119 7.77 -21.12 -13.18
CA TYR A 119 7.95 -22.35 -13.92
C TYR A 119 9.31 -22.39 -14.65
N LYS A 120 10.15 -23.39 -14.31
CA LYS A 120 11.51 -23.55 -14.88
C LYS A 120 11.54 -23.68 -16.39
N GLY A 121 10.53 -24.36 -16.97
CA GLY A 121 10.51 -24.69 -18.39
C GLY A 121 10.52 -23.48 -19.33
N VAL A 122 10.01 -22.34 -18.87
CA VAL A 122 9.98 -21.09 -19.66
C VAL A 122 10.81 -19.97 -19.03
N GLY A 123 11.37 -20.21 -17.85
CA GLY A 123 12.20 -19.25 -17.13
C GLY A 123 11.40 -18.18 -16.41
N ARG A 124 12.11 -17.35 -15.64
CA ARG A 124 11.52 -16.41 -14.68
C ARG A 124 10.59 -15.39 -15.34
N ILE A 125 10.99 -14.76 -16.44
CA ILE A 125 10.22 -13.68 -17.08
C ILE A 125 8.86 -14.19 -17.62
N LYS A 126 8.85 -15.40 -18.18
CA LYS A 126 7.64 -15.97 -18.79
C LYS A 126 6.93 -17.01 -17.91
N GLY A 127 7.48 -17.30 -16.74
CA GLY A 127 6.96 -18.31 -15.83
C GLY A 127 6.54 -17.79 -14.47
N SER A 128 6.65 -16.47 -14.21
CA SER A 128 6.21 -15.84 -12.97
C SER A 128 4.81 -15.25 -13.16
N TYR A 129 3.88 -15.66 -12.30
CA TYR A 129 2.49 -15.22 -12.34
C TYR A 129 2.06 -14.62 -11.00
N VAL A 130 1.10 -13.71 -11.07
CA VAL A 130 0.42 -13.09 -9.93
C VAL A 130 -1.09 -13.29 -10.05
N ARG A 131 -1.78 -13.45 -8.95
CA ARG A 131 -3.24 -13.60 -8.93
C ARG A 131 -3.92 -12.24 -8.93
N VAL A 132 -4.76 -11.97 -9.93
CA VAL A 132 -5.55 -10.74 -10.05
C VAL A 132 -7.02 -11.13 -10.15
N GLY A 133 -7.74 -11.05 -9.02
CA GLY A 133 -9.07 -11.62 -8.92
C GLY A 133 -9.04 -13.14 -9.10
N GLU A 134 -9.69 -13.63 -10.14
CA GLU A 134 -9.75 -15.06 -10.50
C GLU A 134 -8.75 -15.44 -11.61
N ALA A 135 -7.96 -14.47 -12.13
CA ALA A 135 -7.03 -14.69 -13.23
C ALA A 135 -5.58 -14.83 -12.74
N ASP A 136 -4.83 -15.72 -13.41
CA ASP A 136 -3.39 -15.83 -13.28
C ASP A 136 -2.73 -14.96 -14.36
N GLU A 137 -2.22 -13.80 -13.99
CA GLU A 137 -1.58 -12.84 -14.89
C GLU A 137 -0.06 -12.93 -14.82
N LEU A 138 0.59 -12.76 -15.97
CA LEU A 138 2.04 -12.74 -16.04
C LEU A 138 2.58 -11.51 -15.31
N MET A 139 3.56 -11.70 -14.43
CA MET A 139 4.23 -10.59 -13.77
C MET A 139 4.96 -9.70 -14.78
N SER A 140 4.88 -8.40 -14.57
CA SER A 140 5.71 -7.42 -15.26
C SER A 140 7.19 -7.58 -14.87
N GLU A 141 8.09 -7.10 -15.71
CA GLU A 141 9.54 -7.09 -15.40
C GLU A 141 9.82 -6.30 -14.12
N TYR A 142 9.04 -5.26 -13.86
CA TYR A 142 9.15 -4.47 -12.63
C TYR A 142 8.77 -5.26 -11.38
N GLU A 143 7.68 -6.03 -11.41
CA GLU A 143 7.29 -6.88 -10.27
C GLU A 143 8.35 -7.93 -9.97
N ILE A 144 8.91 -8.56 -11.02
CA ILE A 144 10.02 -9.51 -10.86
C ILE A 144 11.25 -8.82 -10.26
N TYR A 145 11.60 -7.63 -10.76
CA TYR A 145 12.71 -6.83 -10.23
C TYR A 145 12.49 -6.49 -8.74
N SER A 146 11.29 -6.11 -8.35
CA SER A 146 10.97 -5.74 -6.97
C SER A 146 11.28 -6.86 -5.97
N TYR A 147 10.91 -8.11 -6.29
CA TYR A 147 11.27 -9.27 -5.48
C TYR A 147 12.79 -9.53 -5.49
N GLU A 148 13.44 -9.43 -6.64
CA GLU A 148 14.88 -9.61 -6.73
C GLU A 148 15.65 -8.55 -5.96
N ALA A 149 15.22 -7.30 -6.04
CA ALA A 149 15.84 -6.19 -5.32
C ALA A 149 15.81 -6.42 -3.81
N PHE A 150 14.67 -6.89 -3.29
CA PHE A 150 14.56 -7.27 -1.88
C PHE A 150 15.50 -8.44 -1.53
N ARG A 151 15.44 -9.53 -2.29
CA ARG A 151 16.25 -10.72 -2.04
C ARG A 151 17.75 -10.46 -2.09
N LYS A 152 18.21 -9.69 -3.08
CA LYS A 152 19.62 -9.35 -3.30
C LYS A 152 20.08 -8.15 -2.47
N ARG A 153 19.18 -7.52 -1.70
CA ARG A 153 19.45 -6.29 -0.94
C ARG A 153 20.00 -5.17 -1.82
N ILE A 154 19.44 -5.04 -3.03
CA ILE A 154 19.81 -3.94 -3.95
C ILE A 154 19.39 -2.62 -3.30
N ARG A 155 20.30 -1.66 -3.34
CA ARG A 155 20.13 -0.34 -2.73
C ARG A 155 20.28 0.72 -3.82
N ASP A 156 19.15 1.10 -4.40
CA ASP A 156 19.13 2.10 -5.48
C ASP A 156 19.47 3.51 -4.98
N ASP A 157 19.25 3.80 -3.69
CA ASP A 157 19.58 5.07 -3.06
C ASP A 157 21.09 5.38 -3.04
N ILE A 158 21.96 4.35 -3.07
CA ILE A 158 23.42 4.52 -3.15
C ILE A 158 23.98 4.31 -4.57
N ARG A 159 23.14 4.21 -5.57
CA ARG A 159 23.58 4.17 -6.96
C ARG A 159 24.36 5.42 -7.29
N THR A 160 25.59 5.27 -7.78
CA THR A 160 26.42 6.41 -8.20
C THR A 160 25.90 7.01 -9.50
N VAL A 161 26.09 8.31 -9.64
CA VAL A 161 25.68 9.05 -10.82
C VAL A 161 26.90 9.75 -11.41
N ASP A 162 27.35 9.23 -12.54
CA ASP A 162 28.55 9.75 -13.21
C ASP A 162 28.33 11.16 -13.77
N ASN A 163 29.43 11.87 -13.98
CA ASN A 163 29.46 13.22 -14.58
C ASN A 163 28.78 14.33 -13.76
N ILE A 164 28.54 14.12 -12.47
CA ILE A 164 28.03 15.16 -11.60
C ILE A 164 29.14 16.09 -11.13
N ARG A 165 28.87 17.38 -11.24
CA ARG A 165 29.73 18.43 -10.62
C ARG A 165 29.28 18.64 -9.18
N LEU A 166 30.14 18.34 -8.20
CA LEU A 166 29.90 18.57 -6.77
C LEU A 166 29.56 20.02 -6.42
N GLN A 167 30.02 20.98 -7.25
CA GLN A 167 29.67 22.39 -7.15
C GLN A 167 28.17 22.72 -7.17
N LEU A 168 27.32 21.72 -7.52
CA LEU A 168 25.87 21.88 -7.44
C LEU A 168 25.27 21.50 -6.09
N PHE A 169 26.07 21.00 -5.15
CA PHE A 169 25.59 20.77 -3.79
C PHE A 169 25.40 22.11 -3.06
N ASP A 170 24.40 22.16 -2.20
CA ASP A 170 24.18 23.26 -1.27
C ASP A 170 25.16 23.12 -0.12
N GLU A 171 26.18 24.03 -0.09
CA GLU A 171 27.27 23.99 0.88
C GLU A 171 26.74 24.10 2.32
N ASN A 172 25.78 24.99 2.57
CA ASN A 172 25.18 25.15 3.90
C ASN A 172 24.51 23.87 4.39
N ARG A 173 23.75 23.22 3.51
CA ARG A 173 23.08 21.97 3.86
C ARG A 173 24.07 20.84 4.12
N VAL A 174 25.17 20.79 3.37
CA VAL A 174 26.24 19.82 3.62
C VAL A 174 26.93 20.11 4.96
N GLU A 175 27.21 21.38 5.28
CA GLU A 175 27.81 21.78 6.56
C GLU A 175 26.89 21.45 7.74
N ASP A 176 25.60 21.76 7.64
CA ASP A 176 24.59 21.39 8.65
C ASP A 176 24.54 19.87 8.89
N TYR A 177 24.57 19.10 7.81
CA TYR A 177 24.60 17.64 7.88
C TYR A 177 25.87 17.12 8.55
N LEU A 178 27.05 17.61 8.13
CA LEU A 178 28.34 17.23 8.72
C LEU A 178 28.37 17.57 10.21
N SER A 179 27.86 18.74 10.57
CA SER A 179 27.74 19.17 11.96
C SER A 179 26.85 18.22 12.77
N ALA A 180 25.73 17.81 12.22
CA ALA A 180 24.83 16.84 12.86
C ALA A 180 25.50 15.46 13.03
N VAL A 181 26.17 14.96 11.98
CA VAL A 181 26.92 13.68 12.05
C VAL A 181 27.98 13.71 13.14
N LYS A 182 28.79 14.80 13.19
CA LYS A 182 29.85 14.97 14.17
C LYS A 182 29.32 15.09 15.61
N ALA A 183 28.18 15.77 15.79
CA ALA A 183 27.51 15.88 17.08
C ALA A 183 27.05 14.56 17.64
N GLU A 184 26.49 13.69 16.78
CA GLU A 184 26.00 12.37 17.19
C GLU A 184 27.10 11.30 17.29
N ARG A 185 28.17 11.43 16.49
CA ARG A 185 29.22 10.42 16.32
C ARG A 185 30.58 10.97 16.60
N ARG A 186 30.88 11.18 17.87
CA ARG A 186 32.13 11.79 18.34
C ARG A 186 33.39 11.16 17.76
N ASN A 187 33.43 9.85 17.62
CA ASN A 187 34.59 9.16 17.03
C ASN A 187 34.84 9.54 15.57
N LEU A 188 33.81 9.84 14.78
CA LEU A 188 33.97 10.33 13.42
C LEU A 188 34.51 11.79 13.45
N ALA A 189 34.01 12.62 14.34
CA ALA A 189 34.43 14.01 14.46
C ALA A 189 35.93 14.16 14.78
N GLU A 190 36.49 13.22 15.56
CA GLU A 190 37.86 13.29 16.04
C GLU A 190 38.89 12.64 15.08
N ASN A 191 38.47 11.67 14.25
CA ASN A 191 39.40 10.80 13.53
C ASN A 191 39.18 10.74 12.01
N VAL A 192 38.15 11.38 11.47
CA VAL A 192 37.78 11.23 10.06
C VAL A 192 37.55 12.62 9.44
N SER A 193 38.06 12.82 8.26
CA SER A 193 37.86 14.06 7.50
C SER A 193 36.40 14.19 6.99
N ASP A 194 35.97 15.39 6.68
CA ASP A 194 34.64 15.66 6.16
C ASP A 194 34.34 14.91 4.86
N GLU A 195 35.31 14.79 3.99
CA GLU A 195 35.22 14.05 2.74
C GLU A 195 34.99 12.53 3.01
N GLU A 196 35.76 11.98 3.93
CA GLU A 196 35.61 10.58 4.34
C GLU A 196 34.28 10.32 5.07
N ILE A 197 33.77 11.30 5.84
CA ILE A 197 32.44 11.20 6.45
C ILE A 197 31.38 11.11 5.35
N LEU A 198 31.45 11.92 4.31
CA LEU A 198 30.49 11.84 3.19
C LEU A 198 30.52 10.48 2.47
N GLU A 199 31.72 9.87 2.36
CA GLU A 199 31.90 8.52 1.81
C GLU A 199 31.26 7.47 2.76
N LEU A 200 31.63 7.47 4.05
CA LEU A 200 31.13 6.53 5.04
C LEU A 200 29.62 6.59 5.21
N MET A 201 29.04 7.77 5.04
CA MET A 201 27.60 7.98 5.13
C MET A 201 26.85 7.68 3.83
N GLY A 202 27.56 7.27 2.77
CA GLY A 202 26.98 6.88 1.49
C GLY A 202 26.43 8.04 0.64
N ILE A 203 26.88 9.26 0.90
CA ILE A 203 26.57 10.44 0.08
C ILE A 203 27.39 10.41 -1.20
N LYS A 204 28.60 9.86 -1.12
CA LYS A 204 29.51 9.59 -2.22
C LYS A 204 30.00 8.16 -2.15
N ILE A 205 30.48 7.62 -3.27
CA ILE A 205 31.24 6.38 -3.36
C ILE A 205 32.37 6.64 -4.34
N ASN A 206 33.63 6.46 -3.91
CA ASN A 206 34.83 6.78 -4.70
C ASN A 206 34.77 8.20 -5.29
N HIS A 207 34.44 9.17 -4.47
CA HIS A 207 34.25 10.60 -4.82
C HIS A 207 33.11 10.88 -5.80
N VAL A 208 32.33 9.89 -6.22
CA VAL A 208 31.17 10.06 -7.10
C VAL A 208 29.91 10.17 -6.25
N PRO A 209 29.06 11.20 -6.42
CA PRO A 209 27.83 11.34 -5.70
C PRO A 209 26.86 10.19 -5.94
N THR A 210 26.18 9.77 -4.88
CA THR A 210 25.10 8.79 -4.96
C THR A 210 23.77 9.50 -5.26
N LEU A 211 22.75 8.72 -5.65
CA LEU A 211 21.40 9.24 -5.81
C LEU A 211 20.90 9.90 -4.52
N ALA A 212 21.08 9.25 -3.35
CA ALA A 212 20.72 9.83 -2.06
C ALA A 212 21.44 11.17 -1.80
N GLY A 213 22.72 11.26 -2.12
CA GLY A 213 23.49 12.50 -2.01
C GLY A 213 22.93 13.61 -2.90
N ILE A 214 22.62 13.27 -4.16
CA ILE A 214 22.06 14.23 -5.11
C ILE A 214 20.67 14.70 -4.68
N MET A 215 19.79 13.79 -4.35
CA MET A 215 18.40 14.09 -3.97
C MET A 215 18.30 14.84 -2.64
N SER A 216 19.32 14.77 -1.79
CA SER A 216 19.34 15.47 -0.50
C SER A 216 20.07 16.83 -0.55
N PHE A 217 21.14 16.95 -1.32
CA PHE A 217 22.06 18.08 -1.24
C PHE A 217 22.19 18.90 -2.53
N SER A 218 21.80 18.37 -3.71
CA SER A 218 21.91 19.14 -4.95
C SER A 218 20.91 20.30 -4.98
N LYS A 219 21.36 21.45 -5.46
CA LYS A 219 20.47 22.60 -5.73
C LYS A 219 19.44 22.31 -6.80
N TYR A 220 19.75 21.42 -7.73
CA TYR A 220 18.82 21.03 -8.80
C TYR A 220 19.00 19.56 -9.24
N PRO A 221 18.52 18.60 -8.44
CA PRO A 221 18.62 17.17 -8.74
C PRO A 221 18.00 16.78 -10.08
N GLN A 222 16.97 17.50 -10.52
CA GLN A 222 16.20 17.21 -11.74
C GLN A 222 16.98 17.51 -13.03
N ALA A 223 18.15 18.12 -12.94
CA ALA A 223 19.10 18.18 -14.07
C ALA A 223 19.61 16.79 -14.45
N TYR A 224 19.68 15.86 -13.50
CA TYR A 224 20.13 14.49 -13.67
C TYR A 224 18.97 13.51 -13.74
N PHE A 225 17.93 13.76 -12.94
CA PHE A 225 16.73 12.94 -12.81
C PHE A 225 15.48 13.78 -13.07
N PRO A 226 15.16 14.10 -14.33
CA PRO A 226 14.08 15.03 -14.64
C PRO A 226 12.73 14.69 -14.03
N GLN A 227 12.43 13.41 -13.82
CA GLN A 227 11.15 12.94 -13.28
C GLN A 227 11.19 12.59 -11.78
N LEU A 228 12.33 12.69 -11.10
CA LEU A 228 12.37 12.58 -9.64
C LEU A 228 11.90 13.89 -9.00
N CYS A 229 10.65 14.22 -9.23
CA CYS A 229 9.96 15.42 -8.78
C CYS A 229 8.56 15.06 -8.28
N ILE A 230 7.81 16.07 -7.83
CA ILE A 230 6.39 15.93 -7.50
C ILE A 230 5.57 16.69 -8.54
N THR A 231 4.53 16.08 -9.08
CA THR A 231 3.49 16.77 -9.83
C THR A 231 2.27 16.93 -8.94
N ALA A 232 1.85 18.16 -8.68
CA ALA A 232 0.74 18.48 -7.82
C ALA A 232 -0.36 19.17 -8.64
N VAL A 233 -1.60 18.68 -8.54
CA VAL A 233 -2.75 19.25 -9.24
C VAL A 233 -3.94 19.38 -8.30
N SER A 234 -4.70 20.47 -8.46
CA SER A 234 -5.99 20.67 -7.83
C SER A 234 -7.08 20.61 -8.89
N LEU A 235 -8.06 19.74 -8.71
CA LEU A 235 -9.08 19.37 -9.67
C LEU A 235 -10.46 19.97 -9.27
N PRO A 236 -11.30 20.39 -10.24
CA PRO A 236 -12.59 20.99 -9.93
C PRO A 236 -13.64 19.97 -9.47
N GLY A 237 -13.46 18.68 -9.78
CA GLY A 237 -14.43 17.62 -9.53
C GLY A 237 -13.95 16.51 -8.61
N THR A 238 -14.73 15.44 -8.56
CA THR A 238 -14.43 14.21 -7.80
C THR A 238 -13.77 13.12 -8.65
N GLU A 239 -13.72 13.32 -9.97
CA GLU A 239 -13.15 12.38 -10.92
C GLU A 239 -12.08 13.04 -11.79
N GLN A 240 -11.11 12.25 -12.22
CA GLN A 240 -10.09 12.70 -13.16
C GLN A 240 -10.75 13.03 -14.51
N GLY A 241 -10.39 14.19 -15.09
CA GLY A 241 -10.97 14.65 -16.35
C GLY A 241 -12.24 15.47 -16.20
N THR A 242 -12.77 15.64 -15.00
CA THR A 242 -13.88 16.60 -14.75
C THR A 242 -13.43 18.01 -15.11
N VAL A 243 -14.28 18.70 -15.86
CA VAL A 243 -14.08 20.10 -16.25
C VAL A 243 -14.95 20.98 -15.36
N GLY A 244 -14.40 22.07 -14.85
CA GLY A 244 -15.15 23.06 -14.08
C GLY A 244 -16.19 23.81 -14.91
N ASP A 245 -17.11 24.50 -14.26
CA ASP A 245 -18.18 25.27 -14.91
C ASP A 245 -17.63 26.39 -15.82
N ASP A 246 -16.42 26.84 -15.55
CA ASP A 246 -15.66 27.83 -16.33
C ASP A 246 -14.81 27.23 -17.45
N GLY A 247 -14.87 25.90 -17.66
CA GLY A 247 -14.07 25.16 -18.63
C GLY A 247 -12.66 24.80 -18.15
N ALA A 248 -12.29 25.12 -16.92
CA ALA A 248 -10.99 24.82 -16.36
C ALA A 248 -10.83 23.30 -16.09
N ARG A 249 -9.73 22.71 -16.56
CA ARG A 249 -9.37 21.32 -16.24
C ARG A 249 -8.67 21.19 -14.88
N PHE A 250 -7.97 22.24 -14.45
CA PHE A 250 -7.24 22.31 -13.19
C PHE A 250 -7.56 23.66 -12.53
N ILE A 251 -7.76 23.64 -11.22
CA ILE A 251 -7.85 24.86 -10.40
C ILE A 251 -6.43 25.42 -10.21
N ASP A 252 -5.48 24.52 -9.96
CA ASP A 252 -4.06 24.84 -9.83
C ASP A 252 -3.24 23.61 -10.26
N ASN A 253 -2.03 23.84 -10.79
CA ASN A 253 -1.11 22.77 -11.09
C ASN A 253 0.33 23.27 -10.89
N LYS A 254 1.19 22.38 -10.40
CA LYS A 254 2.59 22.70 -10.15
C LYS A 254 3.48 21.49 -10.31
N ARG A 255 4.62 21.69 -10.96
CA ARG A 255 5.73 20.76 -10.91
C ARG A 255 6.71 21.25 -9.85
N ILE A 256 6.89 20.46 -8.79
CA ILE A 256 7.72 20.77 -7.64
C ILE A 256 9.04 20.06 -7.81
N THR A 257 10.13 20.81 -7.81
CA THR A 257 11.50 20.35 -8.06
C THR A 257 12.43 20.85 -6.96
N GLY A 258 13.67 20.38 -6.94
CA GLY A 258 14.66 20.70 -5.92
C GLY A 258 15.09 19.44 -5.15
N ALA A 259 15.87 19.61 -4.11
CA ALA A 259 16.21 18.55 -3.19
C ALA A 259 14.95 18.08 -2.40
N ILE A 260 15.01 16.88 -1.83
CA ILE A 260 13.87 16.34 -1.07
C ILE A 260 13.35 17.27 0.02
N PRO A 261 14.21 17.92 0.84
CA PRO A 261 13.74 18.89 1.82
C PRO A 261 12.91 20.03 1.19
N ASP A 262 13.38 20.58 0.08
CA ASP A 262 12.72 21.70 -0.61
C ASP A 262 11.39 21.23 -1.23
N MET A 263 11.39 20.05 -1.88
CA MET A 263 10.19 19.48 -2.46
C MET A 263 9.13 19.19 -1.40
N LEU A 264 9.51 18.74 -0.21
CA LEU A 264 8.59 18.49 0.91
C LEU A 264 7.89 19.78 1.33
N GLU A 265 8.64 20.85 1.61
CA GLU A 265 8.07 22.11 2.08
C GLU A 265 7.17 22.75 1.00
N GLU A 266 7.61 22.75 -0.24
CA GLU A 266 6.86 23.31 -1.36
C GLU A 266 5.57 22.51 -1.66
N ALA A 267 5.61 21.18 -1.49
CA ALA A 267 4.42 20.32 -1.67
C ALA A 267 3.40 20.52 -0.54
N VAL A 268 3.85 20.67 0.70
CA VAL A 268 2.98 21.01 1.84
C VAL A 268 2.33 22.38 1.63
N GLU A 269 3.10 23.37 1.15
CA GLU A 269 2.56 24.70 0.87
C GLU A 269 1.56 24.68 -0.30
N PHE A 270 1.79 23.89 -1.36
CA PHE A 270 0.83 23.68 -2.44
C PHE A 270 -0.50 23.13 -1.92
N VAL A 271 -0.44 22.08 -1.07
CA VAL A 271 -1.65 21.51 -0.46
C VAL A 271 -2.34 22.53 0.42
N ARG A 272 -1.60 23.28 1.24
CA ARG A 272 -2.16 24.32 2.12
C ARG A 272 -2.85 25.44 1.34
N LYS A 273 -2.24 25.92 0.25
CA LYS A 273 -2.79 26.94 -0.64
C LYS A 273 -4.11 26.51 -1.28
N ASN A 274 -4.19 25.25 -1.68
CA ASN A 274 -5.33 24.69 -2.40
C ASN A 274 -6.39 24.03 -1.50
N SER A 275 -6.14 23.99 -0.18
CA SER A 275 -7.09 23.48 0.82
C SER A 275 -8.04 24.57 1.29
N ARG A 276 -9.29 24.18 1.56
CA ARG A 276 -10.29 25.06 2.17
C ARG A 276 -10.00 25.21 3.66
N THR A 277 -10.30 26.37 4.20
CA THR A 277 -10.21 26.62 5.63
C THR A 277 -11.61 26.94 6.16
N LYS A 278 -12.05 26.20 7.18
CA LYS A 278 -13.29 26.49 7.90
C LYS A 278 -12.95 27.31 9.12
N THR A 279 -13.56 28.49 9.23
CA THR A 279 -13.49 29.30 10.45
C THR A 279 -14.59 28.83 11.40
N ILE A 280 -14.20 28.39 12.59
CA ILE A 280 -15.12 28.01 13.68
C ILE A 280 -14.99 29.07 14.78
N ILE A 281 -16.13 29.58 15.25
CA ILE A 281 -16.18 30.45 16.41
C ILE A 281 -16.76 29.62 17.55
N ASP A 282 -16.00 29.44 18.64
CA ASP A 282 -16.46 28.72 19.81
C ASP A 282 -17.48 29.54 20.64
N ASP A 283 -18.11 28.92 21.63
CA ASP A 283 -19.10 29.55 22.49
C ASP A 283 -18.54 30.75 23.29
N ASN A 284 -17.21 30.87 23.36
CA ASN A 284 -16.50 32.00 24.01
C ASN A 284 -16.10 33.09 23.00
N GLY A 285 -16.55 33.01 21.73
CA GLY A 285 -16.23 33.95 20.69
C GLY A 285 -14.82 33.83 20.13
N ARG A 286 -14.06 32.76 20.43
CA ARG A 286 -12.71 32.55 19.88
C ARG A 286 -12.79 31.97 18.49
N ARG A 287 -12.11 32.62 17.57
CA ARG A 287 -11.96 32.15 16.19
C ARG A 287 -10.88 31.07 16.13
N THR A 288 -11.20 29.94 15.53
CA THR A 288 -10.27 28.87 15.18
C THR A 288 -10.42 28.55 13.71
N ASP A 289 -9.33 28.66 12.97
CA ASP A 289 -9.30 28.29 11.55
C ASP A 289 -8.89 26.81 11.44
N LYS A 290 -9.80 25.97 10.96
CA LYS A 290 -9.61 24.54 10.79
C LYS A 290 -9.29 24.25 9.33
N PRO A 291 -8.07 23.77 9.02
CA PRO A 291 -7.72 23.40 7.66
C PRO A 291 -8.50 22.13 7.22
N GLU A 292 -8.73 22.01 5.92
CA GLU A 292 -9.41 20.88 5.30
C GLU A 292 -8.70 19.54 5.58
N TYR A 293 -7.36 19.56 5.57
CA TYR A 293 -6.52 18.43 5.92
C TYR A 293 -5.60 18.78 7.09
N PRO A 294 -5.38 17.87 8.05
CA PRO A 294 -4.39 18.06 9.12
C PRO A 294 -2.99 18.18 8.53
N VAL A 295 -2.34 19.34 8.71
CA VAL A 295 -1.05 19.67 8.08
C VAL A 295 0.04 18.65 8.43
N LYS A 296 0.07 18.17 9.68
CA LYS A 296 1.04 17.15 10.10
C LYS A 296 0.85 15.83 9.34
N ALA A 297 -0.39 15.40 9.11
CA ALA A 297 -0.69 14.18 8.36
C ALA A 297 -0.32 14.34 6.88
N VAL A 298 -0.57 15.51 6.28
CA VAL A 298 -0.17 15.82 4.91
C VAL A 298 1.36 15.77 4.77
N ARG A 299 2.07 16.47 5.65
CA ARG A 299 3.53 16.49 5.66
C ARG A 299 4.11 15.08 5.75
N GLU A 300 3.55 14.27 6.65
CA GLU A 300 3.98 12.89 6.86
C GLU A 300 3.73 12.01 5.63
N ALA A 301 2.59 12.16 4.97
CA ALA A 301 2.28 11.39 3.76
C ALA A 301 3.20 11.74 2.59
N ILE A 302 3.50 13.04 2.40
CA ILE A 302 4.42 13.50 1.36
C ILE A 302 5.85 13.05 1.67
N LEU A 303 6.28 13.17 2.93
CA LEU A 303 7.59 12.70 3.36
C LEU A 303 7.75 11.19 3.14
N ASN A 304 6.76 10.40 3.53
CA ASN A 304 6.76 8.95 3.29
C ASN A 304 6.82 8.62 1.78
N ALA A 305 6.12 9.36 0.94
CA ALA A 305 6.19 9.18 -0.50
C ALA A 305 7.59 9.47 -1.05
N LEU A 306 8.28 10.51 -0.54
CA LEU A 306 9.64 10.87 -0.93
C LEU A 306 10.69 9.86 -0.41
N VAL A 307 10.56 9.41 0.84
CA VAL A 307 11.54 8.49 1.48
C VAL A 307 11.42 7.07 0.96
N HIS A 308 10.18 6.58 0.79
CA HIS A 308 9.92 5.16 0.54
C HIS A 308 9.62 4.80 -0.92
N ARG A 309 9.60 5.77 -1.83
CA ARG A 309 9.46 5.46 -3.25
C ARG A 309 10.56 4.52 -3.74
N ASP A 310 10.28 3.82 -4.81
CA ASP A 310 11.30 3.09 -5.56
C ASP A 310 12.11 4.08 -6.41
N TYR A 311 13.43 4.10 -6.20
CA TYR A 311 14.38 4.93 -6.95
C TYR A 311 15.15 4.12 -8.02
N SER A 312 14.69 2.93 -8.35
CA SER A 312 15.29 2.11 -9.40
C SER A 312 15.14 2.73 -10.79
N VAL A 313 15.93 2.23 -11.73
CA VAL A 313 15.86 2.64 -13.14
C VAL A 313 14.49 2.38 -13.78
N HIS A 314 13.70 1.46 -13.23
CA HIS A 314 12.36 1.15 -13.73
C HIS A 314 11.33 2.23 -13.39
N THR A 315 11.55 3.01 -12.34
CA THR A 315 10.59 3.98 -11.81
C THR A 315 11.09 5.41 -11.79
N GLU A 316 12.37 5.66 -12.09
CA GLU A 316 12.96 7.00 -12.06
C GLU A 316 12.30 8.00 -13.01
N ASN A 317 11.59 7.52 -14.04
CA ASN A 317 10.86 8.34 -15.00
C ASN A 317 9.39 8.61 -14.61
N VAL A 318 8.96 8.21 -13.41
CA VAL A 318 7.59 8.42 -12.92
C VAL A 318 7.62 9.38 -11.73
N PRO A 319 7.02 10.57 -11.80
CA PRO A 319 6.98 11.50 -10.68
C PRO A 319 6.06 11.00 -9.56
N ILE A 320 6.26 11.52 -8.34
CA ILE A 320 5.24 11.43 -7.29
C ILE A 320 4.07 12.31 -7.72
N ARG A 321 2.83 11.84 -7.53
CA ARG A 321 1.63 12.59 -7.86
C ARG A 321 0.89 12.99 -6.60
N ILE A 322 0.49 14.26 -6.53
CA ILE A 322 -0.45 14.79 -5.53
C ILE A 322 -1.67 15.28 -6.31
N GLU A 323 -2.81 14.64 -6.11
CA GLU A 323 -4.05 14.95 -6.79
C GLU A 323 -5.10 15.35 -5.76
N MET A 324 -5.47 16.63 -5.75
CA MET A 324 -6.47 17.19 -4.85
C MET A 324 -7.82 17.27 -5.59
N TYR A 325 -8.71 16.38 -5.25
CA TYR A 325 -10.11 16.35 -5.71
C TYR A 325 -11.00 17.16 -4.76
N ARG A 326 -12.25 17.39 -5.16
CA ARG A 326 -13.21 18.11 -4.35
C ARG A 326 -13.54 17.41 -3.02
N ASP A 327 -13.45 16.09 -2.97
CA ASP A 327 -13.83 15.22 -1.85
C ASP A 327 -12.63 14.55 -1.14
N ARG A 328 -11.46 14.54 -1.78
CA ARG A 328 -10.27 13.85 -1.27
C ARG A 328 -8.99 14.41 -1.86
N MET A 329 -7.88 14.00 -1.25
CA MET A 329 -6.54 14.12 -1.82
C MET A 329 -5.94 12.73 -1.96
N GLU A 330 -5.25 12.48 -3.06
CA GLU A 330 -4.50 11.26 -3.33
C GLU A 330 -3.02 11.58 -3.49
N ILE A 331 -2.17 10.82 -2.81
CA ILE A 331 -0.71 10.88 -2.96
C ILE A 331 -0.26 9.52 -3.45
N VAL A 332 0.37 9.50 -4.63
CA VAL A 332 0.77 8.26 -5.32
C VAL A 332 2.25 8.29 -5.60
N ASN A 333 2.95 7.24 -5.21
CA ASN A 333 4.36 7.06 -5.54
C ASN A 333 4.65 5.66 -6.07
N SER A 334 5.67 5.55 -6.91
CA SER A 334 6.16 4.28 -7.44
C SER A 334 6.84 3.46 -6.33
N GLY A 335 6.62 2.17 -6.37
CA GLY A 335 7.06 1.20 -5.38
C GLY A 335 5.91 0.74 -4.48
N GLY A 336 5.65 -0.57 -4.48
CA GLY A 336 4.78 -1.20 -3.49
C GLY A 336 5.43 -1.22 -2.10
N LEU A 337 4.79 -1.91 -1.15
CA LEU A 337 5.38 -2.14 0.16
C LEU A 337 6.70 -2.92 0.03
N TYR A 338 7.66 -2.59 0.91
CA TYR A 338 8.97 -3.21 0.86
C TYR A 338 9.10 -4.30 1.93
N GLY A 339 9.73 -5.41 1.54
CA GLY A 339 9.95 -6.53 2.45
C GLY A 339 8.65 -7.25 2.84
N LYS A 340 8.59 -7.66 4.10
CA LYS A 340 7.45 -8.41 4.67
C LYS A 340 6.28 -7.52 5.10
N LEU A 341 6.31 -6.24 4.78
CA LEU A 341 5.27 -5.31 5.18
C LEU A 341 4.01 -5.51 4.33
N THR A 342 2.86 -5.70 4.99
CA THR A 342 1.54 -5.77 4.37
C THR A 342 0.71 -4.54 4.69
N ILE A 343 -0.35 -4.28 3.93
CA ILE A 343 -1.28 -3.15 4.18
C ILE A 343 -1.84 -3.22 5.61
N ASP A 344 -2.23 -4.39 6.07
CA ASP A 344 -2.81 -4.59 7.40
C ASP A 344 -1.80 -4.40 8.54
N ALA A 345 -0.51 -4.61 8.26
CA ALA A 345 0.59 -4.42 9.19
C ALA A 345 1.08 -2.97 9.27
N LEU A 346 0.64 -2.09 8.34
CA LEU A 346 1.05 -0.68 8.31
C LEU A 346 0.77 0.04 9.64
N GLY A 347 1.84 0.59 10.24
CA GLY A 347 1.79 1.29 11.52
C GLY A 347 1.67 0.38 12.75
N LYS A 348 1.71 -0.95 12.59
CA LYS A 348 1.68 -1.93 13.68
C LYS A 348 3.02 -2.64 13.89
N VAL A 349 3.81 -2.75 12.83
CA VAL A 349 5.12 -3.39 12.85
C VAL A 349 6.20 -2.41 12.38
N ARG A 350 7.44 -2.69 12.79
CA ARG A 350 8.60 -1.94 12.35
C ARG A 350 8.94 -2.33 10.91
N PRO A 351 8.83 -1.43 9.92
CA PRO A 351 9.10 -1.77 8.53
C PRO A 351 10.62 -1.85 8.26
N GLU A 352 10.99 -2.67 7.30
CA GLU A 352 12.29 -2.52 6.64
C GLU A 352 12.22 -1.32 5.69
N THR A 353 13.33 -0.60 5.51
CA THR A 353 13.38 0.53 4.57
C THR A 353 14.16 0.17 3.31
N ARG A 354 13.61 0.54 2.16
CA ARG A 354 14.24 0.36 0.85
C ARG A 354 15.44 1.29 0.70
N ASN A 355 15.30 2.54 1.14
CA ASN A 355 16.26 3.63 0.94
C ASN A 355 16.90 4.02 2.28
N ALA A 356 17.73 3.15 2.83
CA ALA A 356 18.27 3.32 4.18
C ALA A 356 19.21 4.52 4.32
N VAL A 357 20.02 4.82 3.30
CA VAL A 357 20.93 5.97 3.32
C VAL A 357 20.13 7.26 3.25
N LEU A 358 19.17 7.33 2.33
CA LEU A 358 18.30 8.50 2.20
C LEU A 358 17.53 8.78 3.51
N ALA A 359 16.95 7.74 4.11
CA ALA A 359 16.24 7.88 5.39
C ALA A 359 17.15 8.40 6.50
N ASN A 360 18.39 7.89 6.61
CA ASN A 360 19.36 8.32 7.61
C ASN A 360 19.83 9.79 7.36
N ILE A 361 20.00 10.20 6.11
CA ILE A 361 20.33 11.59 5.78
C ILE A 361 19.24 12.53 6.27
N LEU A 362 17.98 12.23 5.97
CA LEU A 362 16.84 13.07 6.33
C LEU A 362 16.58 13.09 7.85
N GLU A 363 16.91 12.00 8.57
CA GLU A 363 16.88 11.96 10.03
C GLU A 363 17.93 12.89 10.64
N LEU A 364 19.17 12.84 10.17
CA LEU A 364 20.25 13.70 10.62
C LEU A 364 19.97 15.19 10.31
N LEU A 365 19.33 15.49 9.19
CA LEU A 365 18.85 16.84 8.87
C LEU A 365 17.57 17.23 9.67
N LYS A 366 17.08 16.39 10.58
CA LYS A 366 15.89 16.61 11.40
C LYS A 366 14.59 16.83 10.58
N ILE A 367 14.54 16.31 9.37
CA ILE A 367 13.38 16.39 8.48
C ILE A 367 12.36 15.30 8.80
N THR A 368 12.84 14.13 9.20
CA THR A 368 12.06 13.00 9.70
C THR A 368 12.49 12.60 11.10
N GLU A 369 11.59 12.04 11.89
CA GLU A 369 11.91 11.48 13.21
C GLU A 369 12.31 10.01 13.16
N ASN A 370 12.14 9.34 12.02
CA ASN A 370 12.42 7.90 11.77
C ASN A 370 12.02 6.95 12.93
N ARG A 371 10.93 7.28 13.65
CA ARG A 371 10.46 6.54 14.82
C ARG A 371 9.29 5.63 14.53
N TYR A 372 9.04 5.33 13.25
CA TYR A 372 7.89 4.51 12.76
C TYR A 372 6.52 5.06 13.19
N SER A 373 6.45 6.34 13.52
CA SER A 373 5.25 7.03 14.00
C SER A 373 4.38 7.60 12.87
N GLY A 374 4.85 7.60 11.63
CA GLY A 374 4.20 8.29 10.50
C GLY A 374 2.78 7.84 10.24
N ILE A 375 2.55 6.54 10.02
CA ILE A 375 1.20 6.00 9.80
C ILE A 375 0.29 6.20 11.03
N PRO A 376 0.72 5.88 12.27
CA PRO A 376 -0.03 6.22 13.48
C PRO A 376 -0.35 7.71 13.60
N THR A 377 0.60 8.59 13.30
CA THR A 377 0.40 10.05 13.31
C THR A 377 -0.67 10.47 12.31
N MET A 378 -0.60 10.02 11.06
CA MET A 378 -1.62 10.31 10.06
C MET A 378 -3.02 9.89 10.53
N ARG A 379 -3.17 8.68 11.07
CA ARG A 379 -4.45 8.17 11.58
C ARG A 379 -4.96 8.99 12.77
N SER A 380 -4.08 9.33 13.71
CA SER A 380 -4.41 10.13 14.89
C SER A 380 -4.84 11.55 14.54
N GLU A 381 -4.12 12.22 13.65
CA GLU A 381 -4.42 13.59 13.22
C GLU A 381 -5.78 13.66 12.49
N PHE A 382 -6.09 12.66 11.63
CA PHE A 382 -7.39 12.57 10.96
C PHE A 382 -8.52 12.29 11.96
N LEU A 383 -8.30 11.40 12.93
CA LEU A 383 -9.25 11.13 14.00
C LEU A 383 -9.55 12.40 14.82
N ASN A 384 -8.50 13.10 15.25
CA ASN A 384 -8.62 14.34 16.02
C ASN A 384 -9.34 15.46 15.23
N ALA A 385 -9.17 15.46 13.91
CA ALA A 385 -9.87 16.38 13.02
C ALA A 385 -11.35 16.00 12.75
N GLY A 386 -11.78 14.81 13.20
CA GLY A 386 -13.13 14.28 12.91
C GLY A 386 -13.30 13.82 11.45
N LEU A 387 -12.20 13.49 10.78
CA LEU A 387 -12.18 13.04 9.39
C LEU A 387 -12.10 11.51 9.29
N PRO A 388 -12.53 10.91 8.16
CA PRO A 388 -12.31 9.49 7.88
C PRO A 388 -10.82 9.16 7.91
N ALA A 389 -10.45 7.98 8.41
CA ALA A 389 -9.06 7.55 8.44
C ALA A 389 -8.46 7.50 7.03
N PRO A 390 -7.17 7.83 6.85
CA PRO A 390 -6.49 7.66 5.58
C PRO A 390 -6.52 6.20 5.12
N ILE A 391 -6.77 6.00 3.82
CA ILE A 391 -6.81 4.70 3.17
C ILE A 391 -5.48 4.48 2.46
N PHE A 392 -4.89 3.30 2.64
CA PHE A 392 -3.65 2.89 2.00
C PHE A 392 -3.93 1.76 1.03
N SER A 393 -3.37 1.83 -0.17
CA SER A 393 -3.51 0.77 -1.17
C SER A 393 -2.23 0.59 -1.98
N VAL A 394 -2.02 -0.64 -2.45
CA VAL A 394 -0.97 -0.99 -3.40
C VAL A 394 -1.64 -1.56 -4.63
N ARG A 395 -1.32 -1.02 -5.79
CA ARG A 395 -1.85 -1.51 -7.07
C ARG A 395 -0.84 -1.26 -8.19
N HIS A 396 -0.58 -2.27 -9.00
CA HIS A 396 0.34 -2.18 -10.15
C HIS A 396 1.72 -1.58 -9.82
N GLY A 397 2.28 -1.94 -8.65
CA GLY A 397 3.58 -1.42 -8.23
C GLY A 397 3.58 0.03 -7.74
N GLU A 398 2.41 0.65 -7.56
CA GLU A 398 2.26 1.98 -6.95
C GLU A 398 1.69 1.86 -5.54
N PHE A 399 2.17 2.69 -4.62
CA PHE A 399 1.59 2.90 -3.30
C PHE A 399 0.78 4.19 -3.31
N LYS A 400 -0.46 4.10 -2.85
CA LYS A 400 -1.38 5.24 -2.80
C LYS A 400 -1.92 5.48 -1.40
N VAL A 401 -1.89 6.74 -0.98
CA VAL A 401 -2.56 7.24 0.22
C VAL A 401 -3.74 8.10 -0.22
N THR A 402 -4.95 7.74 0.21
CA THR A 402 -6.18 8.52 -0.02
C THR A 402 -6.63 9.15 1.28
N MET A 403 -6.75 10.47 1.29
CA MET A 403 -7.18 11.30 2.42
C MET A 403 -8.50 11.98 2.07
N LYS A 404 -9.62 11.55 2.67
CA LYS A 404 -10.93 12.16 2.47
C LYS A 404 -11.09 13.41 3.36
N ASN A 405 -11.67 14.47 2.82
CA ASN A 405 -11.86 15.76 3.52
C ASN A 405 -13.22 15.90 4.21
N GLY A 406 -14.03 14.82 4.20
CA GLY A 406 -15.37 14.83 4.76
C GLY A 406 -16.40 15.59 3.91
N TYR A 407 -16.03 15.93 2.67
CA TYR A 407 -16.99 16.43 1.70
C TYR A 407 -17.82 15.25 1.17
N TYR A 408 -19.13 15.43 1.20
CA TYR A 408 -20.08 14.52 0.56
C TYR A 408 -20.88 15.34 -0.46
N PRO A 409 -21.05 14.88 -1.70
CA PRO A 409 -21.94 15.52 -2.66
C PRO A 409 -23.35 15.70 -2.08
N GLU A 410 -24.08 16.72 -2.51
CA GLU A 410 -25.44 17.02 -1.99
C GLU A 410 -26.43 15.86 -2.13
N ASN A 411 -26.16 14.95 -3.06
CA ASN A 411 -26.94 13.74 -3.31
C ASN A 411 -26.54 12.53 -2.44
N VAL A 412 -25.46 12.63 -1.66
CA VAL A 412 -25.10 11.58 -0.70
C VAL A 412 -25.82 11.82 0.62
N SER A 413 -26.66 10.89 1.03
CA SER A 413 -27.37 10.98 2.30
C SER A 413 -26.41 10.97 3.49
N ILE A 414 -26.80 11.63 4.58
CA ILE A 414 -26.01 11.61 5.83
C ILE A 414 -25.81 10.17 6.34
N SER A 415 -26.70 9.27 6.00
CA SER A 415 -26.64 7.85 6.32
C SER A 415 -25.49 7.17 5.58
N GLU A 416 -25.32 7.41 4.29
CA GLU A 416 -24.19 6.90 3.50
C GLU A 416 -22.87 7.46 3.99
N ALA A 417 -22.83 8.74 4.35
CA ALA A 417 -21.67 9.39 4.95
C ALA A 417 -21.27 8.73 6.28
N ILE A 418 -22.24 8.36 7.13
CA ILE A 418 -22.00 7.64 8.40
C ILE A 418 -21.47 6.22 8.12
N ILE A 419 -22.04 5.50 7.15
CA ILE A 419 -21.57 4.16 6.78
C ILE A 419 -20.10 4.22 6.35
N GLU A 420 -19.74 5.17 5.51
CA GLU A 420 -18.37 5.35 5.06
C GLU A 420 -17.43 5.80 6.18
N PHE A 421 -17.87 6.68 7.08
CA PHE A 421 -17.11 7.07 8.27
C PHE A 421 -16.84 5.89 9.20
N CYS A 422 -17.73 4.91 9.22
CA CYS A 422 -17.62 3.67 9.97
C CYS A 422 -16.84 2.56 9.23
N SER A 423 -16.16 2.84 8.12
CA SER A 423 -15.22 1.89 7.49
C SER A 423 -14.14 1.37 8.46
N VAL A 424 -13.87 2.13 9.51
CA VAL A 424 -13.14 1.70 10.72
C VAL A 424 -14.03 1.86 11.95
N PRO A 425 -13.83 1.04 13.02
CA PRO A 425 -14.69 1.06 14.21
C PRO A 425 -14.73 2.44 14.89
N ARG A 426 -15.91 3.08 14.99
CA ARG A 426 -16.14 4.41 15.57
C ARG A 426 -16.94 4.35 16.86
N THR A 427 -16.55 5.18 17.81
CA THR A 427 -17.28 5.38 19.08
C THR A 427 -18.50 6.29 18.88
N ARG A 428 -19.41 6.31 19.87
CA ARG A 428 -20.53 7.24 19.88
C ARG A 428 -20.10 8.71 19.86
N ALA A 429 -19.03 9.04 20.60
CA ALA A 429 -18.52 10.41 20.64
C ALA A 429 -18.01 10.87 19.28
N GLU A 430 -17.28 10.01 18.56
CA GLU A 430 -16.80 10.28 17.22
C GLU A 430 -17.95 10.45 16.23
N LEU A 431 -19.00 9.62 16.31
CA LEU A 431 -20.19 9.76 15.45
C LEU A 431 -20.97 11.05 15.70
N ILE A 432 -21.11 11.46 16.97
CA ILE A 432 -21.74 12.73 17.33
C ILE A 432 -20.91 13.91 16.80
N ALA A 433 -19.60 13.87 16.97
CA ALA A 433 -18.70 14.89 16.46
C ALA A 433 -18.73 14.96 14.92
N PHE A 434 -18.77 13.80 14.26
CA PHE A 434 -18.84 13.69 12.80
C PHE A 434 -20.13 14.31 12.23
N THR A 435 -21.28 13.99 12.81
CA THR A 435 -22.57 14.50 12.33
C THR A 435 -22.83 15.97 12.70
N GLY A 436 -22.16 16.48 13.74
CA GLY A 436 -22.40 17.83 14.29
C GLY A 436 -23.81 17.99 14.87
N LYS A 437 -24.53 16.88 15.12
CA LYS A 437 -25.91 16.89 15.64
C LYS A 437 -25.95 16.46 17.11
N SER A 438 -27.11 16.68 17.75
CA SER A 438 -27.29 16.24 19.12
C SER A 438 -27.12 14.70 19.25
N ARG A 439 -26.71 14.25 20.43
CA ARG A 439 -26.55 12.82 20.73
C ARG A 439 -27.81 12.01 20.42
N THR A 440 -28.96 12.51 20.83
CA THR A 440 -30.26 11.84 20.64
C THR A 440 -30.58 11.69 19.17
N TYR A 441 -30.38 12.75 18.37
CA TYR A 441 -30.62 12.72 16.94
C TYR A 441 -29.63 11.80 16.22
N THR A 442 -28.34 11.96 16.49
CA THR A 442 -27.30 11.12 15.84
C THR A 442 -27.52 9.65 16.12
N MET A 443 -27.64 9.28 17.40
CA MET A 443 -27.72 7.87 17.75
C MET A 443 -29.09 7.25 17.45
N GLY A 444 -30.18 7.99 17.67
CA GLY A 444 -31.54 7.46 17.50
C GLY A 444 -32.04 7.54 16.06
N GLN A 445 -31.79 8.63 15.36
CA GLN A 445 -32.37 8.86 14.03
C GLN A 445 -31.44 8.50 12.88
N LEU A 446 -30.12 8.50 13.11
CA LEU A 446 -29.14 8.23 12.04
C LEU A 446 -28.46 6.88 12.21
N VAL A 447 -27.90 6.59 13.39
CA VAL A 447 -27.05 5.39 13.59
C VAL A 447 -27.88 4.13 13.86
N GLN A 448 -28.92 4.22 14.71
CA GLN A 448 -29.72 3.04 15.05
C GLN A 448 -30.41 2.41 13.83
N PRO A 449 -31.04 3.18 12.92
CA PRO A 449 -31.61 2.60 11.70
C PRO A 449 -30.57 1.86 10.83
N LEU A 450 -29.31 2.36 10.76
CA LEU A 450 -28.25 1.71 10.01
C LEU A 450 -27.80 0.39 10.64
N VAL A 451 -27.86 0.30 11.98
CA VAL A 451 -27.62 -0.96 12.70
C VAL A 451 -28.76 -1.93 12.48
N ASP A 452 -30.00 -1.46 12.55
CA ASP A 452 -31.20 -2.29 12.38
C ASP A 452 -31.33 -2.86 10.95
N HIS A 453 -30.87 -2.11 9.95
CA HIS A 453 -30.82 -2.55 8.54
C HIS A 453 -29.55 -3.34 8.19
N GLY A 454 -28.64 -3.56 9.16
CA GLY A 454 -27.41 -4.34 8.96
C GLY A 454 -26.30 -3.64 8.16
N ALA A 455 -26.44 -2.34 7.89
CA ALA A 455 -25.38 -1.55 7.24
C ALA A 455 -24.19 -1.25 8.19
N LEU A 456 -24.49 -1.20 9.48
CA LEU A 456 -23.50 -1.08 10.57
C LEU A 456 -23.67 -2.22 11.56
N ARG A 457 -22.57 -2.71 12.10
CA ARG A 457 -22.57 -3.67 13.21
C ARG A 457 -21.93 -3.09 14.47
N LEU A 458 -22.37 -3.61 15.60
CA LEU A 458 -21.82 -3.33 16.92
C LEU A 458 -20.57 -4.17 17.14
N THR A 459 -19.49 -3.58 17.68
CA THR A 459 -18.28 -4.35 18.03
C THR A 459 -18.44 -5.16 19.32
N LEU A 460 -19.42 -4.77 20.16
CA LEU A 460 -19.80 -5.45 21.43
C LEU A 460 -21.32 -5.65 21.45
N PRO A 461 -21.88 -6.55 20.64
CA PRO A 461 -23.34 -6.73 20.54
C PRO A 461 -23.98 -7.18 21.86
N GLU A 462 -23.26 -7.96 22.67
CA GLU A 462 -23.68 -8.42 24.02
C GLU A 462 -23.84 -7.27 25.01
N LYS A 463 -23.16 -6.13 24.79
CA LYS A 463 -23.17 -4.95 25.67
C LYS A 463 -23.38 -3.65 24.87
N PRO A 464 -24.53 -3.47 24.22
CA PRO A 464 -24.76 -2.35 23.30
C PRO A 464 -24.68 -0.98 23.97
N LYS A 465 -24.90 -0.87 25.28
CA LYS A 465 -24.80 0.37 26.06
C LYS A 465 -23.39 0.67 26.61
N SER A 466 -22.40 -0.21 26.40
CA SER A 466 -21.04 -0.02 26.88
C SER A 466 -20.42 1.28 26.39
N LEU A 467 -19.63 1.94 27.24
CA LEU A 467 -18.81 3.10 26.83
C LEU A 467 -17.72 2.73 25.81
N LYS A 468 -17.32 1.44 25.78
CA LYS A 468 -16.34 0.90 24.82
C LYS A 468 -16.98 0.43 23.51
N GLN A 469 -18.31 0.55 23.38
CA GLN A 469 -19.03 0.18 22.16
C GLN A 469 -18.57 1.02 20.97
N LYS A 470 -18.25 0.36 19.86
CA LYS A 470 -17.97 0.99 18.57
C LYS A 470 -18.91 0.46 17.49
N TYR A 471 -19.02 1.21 16.41
CA TYR A 471 -19.85 0.93 15.25
C TYR A 471 -18.92 0.79 14.04
N VAL A 472 -19.13 -0.22 13.23
CA VAL A 472 -18.29 -0.51 12.05
C VAL A 472 -19.18 -0.92 10.88
N LYS A 473 -18.80 -0.52 9.67
CA LYS A 473 -19.44 -0.93 8.42
C LYS A 473 -19.40 -2.46 8.29
N VAL A 474 -20.47 -3.06 7.80
CA VAL A 474 -20.58 -4.51 7.53
C VAL A 474 -19.91 -4.84 6.21
#